data_d2fbecfa4ee8cc7c7312a7d26660132c
#
_entry.id   d2fbecfa4ee8cc7c7312a7d26660132c
#
_cell.length_a   1.000
_cell.length_b   1.000
_cell.length_c   1.000
_cell.angle_alpha   90.00
_cell.angle_beta   90.00
_cell.angle_gamma   90.00
#
_symmetry.space_group_name_H-M   'P 1'
#
loop_
_entity.id
_entity.type
_entity.pdbx_description
1 polymer ?
#
loop_
_entity_poly.entity_id
_entity_poly.type
_entity_poly.pdbx_seq_one_letter_code
_entity_poly.pdbx_strand_id
1 'polypeptide(L)' 'MRNKKNKHLGIEIDPVLHYKLHYISKYYGRSANGEILYLLRQEIKAFEQAEGEIEVPEEVKEKQ' A
#
# COMPACT_ATOMS: atom_id res chain seq x y z
N MET A 1 4.74 11.58 -10.92
CA MET A 1 5.01 10.71 -12.06
C MET A 1 5.32 9.30 -11.61
N ARG A 2 4.80 8.31 -12.31
CA ARG A 2 4.95 6.93 -11.88
C ARG A 2 6.29 6.37 -12.33
N ASN A 3 6.93 5.63 -11.42
CA ASN A 3 8.17 4.93 -11.70
C ASN A 3 7.87 3.71 -12.57
N LYS A 4 8.61 3.55 -13.68
CA LYS A 4 8.39 2.42 -14.59
C LYS A 4 8.64 1.07 -13.94
N LYS A 5 9.48 1.05 -12.90
CA LYS A 5 9.81 -0.19 -12.19
C LYS A 5 8.76 -0.58 -11.17
N ASN A 6 7.83 0.31 -10.88
CA ASN A 6 6.75 0.01 -9.96
C ASN A 6 5.79 -0.97 -10.59
N LYS A 7 5.24 -1.83 -9.78
CA LYS A 7 4.26 -2.81 -10.22
C LYS A 7 2.85 -2.28 -10.02
N HIS A 8 1.94 -2.79 -10.81
CA HIS A 8 0.53 -2.50 -10.65
C HIS A 8 -0.13 -3.59 -9.84
N LEU A 9 -1.07 -3.19 -9.00
CA LEU A 9 -1.89 -4.12 -8.24
C LEU A 9 -3.34 -3.78 -8.50
N GLY A 10 -4.05 -4.68 -9.18
CA GLY A 10 -5.47 -4.49 -9.44
C GLY A 10 -6.29 -5.20 -8.38
N ILE A 11 -7.18 -4.46 -7.74
CA ILE A 11 -8.10 -5.05 -6.76
C ILE A 11 -9.50 -4.55 -7.02
N GLU A 12 -10.47 -5.43 -6.78
CA GLU A 12 -11.88 -5.06 -6.82
C GLU A 12 -12.36 -4.90 -5.40
N ILE A 13 -13.06 -3.82 -5.14
CA ILE A 13 -13.62 -3.60 -3.81
C ILE A 13 -15.10 -3.24 -3.98
N ASP A 14 -15.90 -3.62 -2.98
CA ASP A 14 -17.32 -3.36 -3.05
C ASP A 14 -17.60 -1.87 -2.89
N PRO A 15 -18.79 -1.41 -3.33
CA PRO A 15 -19.09 0.02 -3.31
C PRO A 15 -19.06 0.66 -1.92
N VAL A 16 -19.45 -0.06 -0.90
CA VAL A 16 -19.45 0.48 0.46
C VAL A 16 -18.04 0.72 0.94
N LEU A 17 -17.17 -0.28 0.73
CA LEU A 17 -15.77 -0.16 1.11
C LEU A 17 -15.09 0.95 0.33
N HIS A 18 -15.42 1.05 -0.96
CA HIS A 18 -14.87 2.10 -1.82
C HIS A 18 -15.26 3.49 -1.29
N TYR A 19 -16.52 3.66 -0.94
CA TYR A 19 -16.99 4.94 -0.40
C TYR A 19 -16.27 5.29 0.90
N LYS A 20 -16.15 4.32 1.79
CA LYS A 20 -15.51 4.56 3.08
C LYS A 20 -14.03 4.84 2.93
N LEU A 21 -13.38 4.21 1.97
CA LEU A 21 -11.97 4.49 1.67
C LEU A 21 -11.80 5.95 1.28
N HIS A 22 -12.64 6.42 0.37
CA HIS A 22 -12.54 7.81 -0.06
C HIS A 22 -12.89 8.78 1.06
N TYR A 23 -13.83 8.41 1.91
CA TYR A 23 -14.20 9.26 3.04
C TYR A 23 -13.02 9.47 3.99
N ILE A 24 -12.38 8.37 4.41
CA ILE A 24 -11.27 8.50 5.35
C ILE A 24 -10.04 9.13 4.70
N SER A 25 -9.83 8.87 3.42
CA SER A 25 -8.72 9.49 2.69
C SER A 25 -8.87 11.00 2.71
N LYS A 26 -10.07 11.47 2.38
CA LYS A 26 -10.34 12.90 2.36
C LYS A 26 -10.20 13.51 3.73
N TYR A 27 -10.65 12.79 4.75
CA TYR A 27 -10.57 13.26 6.13
C TYR A 27 -9.11 13.54 6.51
N TYR A 28 -8.20 12.67 6.09
CA TYR A 28 -6.79 12.80 6.44
C TYR A 28 -5.98 13.57 5.39
N GLY A 29 -6.63 14.05 4.34
CA GLY A 29 -5.93 14.80 3.31
C GLY A 29 -5.05 13.95 2.41
N ARG A 30 -5.43 12.69 2.20
CA ARG A 30 -4.70 11.77 1.33
C ARG A 30 -5.54 11.39 0.14
N SER A 31 -4.88 10.99 -0.95
CA SER A 31 -5.59 10.36 -2.05
C SER A 31 -5.99 8.94 -1.62
N ALA A 32 -6.94 8.32 -2.35
CA ALA A 32 -7.33 6.96 -2.06
C ALA A 32 -6.13 6.01 -2.21
N ASN A 33 -5.34 6.19 -3.28
CA ASN A 33 -4.15 5.39 -3.47
C ASN A 33 -3.15 5.59 -2.34
N GLY A 34 -2.96 6.84 -1.93
CA GLY A 34 -2.06 7.14 -0.83
C GLY A 34 -2.51 6.52 0.48
N GLU A 35 -3.81 6.50 0.72
CA GLU A 35 -4.34 5.88 1.92
C GLU A 35 -4.07 4.38 1.92
N ILE A 36 -4.28 3.73 0.77
CA ILE A 36 -4.02 2.29 0.66
C ILE A 36 -2.56 2.00 0.92
N LEU A 37 -1.65 2.78 0.33
CA LEU A 37 -0.22 2.58 0.55
C LEU A 37 0.18 2.80 2.00
N TYR A 38 -0.44 3.80 2.63
CA TYR A 38 -0.19 4.07 4.04
C TYR A 38 -0.58 2.87 4.90
N LEU A 39 -1.78 2.34 4.66
CA LEU A 39 -2.27 1.20 5.42
C LEU A 39 -1.40 -0.02 5.20
N LEU A 40 -0.96 -0.24 3.95
CA LEU A 40 -0.10 -1.37 3.63
C LEU A 40 1.24 -1.26 4.37
N ARG A 41 1.82 -0.07 4.38
CA ARG A 41 3.09 0.13 5.09
C ARG A 41 2.94 -0.10 6.59
N GLN A 42 1.80 0.31 7.15
CA GLN A 42 1.54 0.08 8.58
C GLN A 42 1.42 -1.42 8.87
N GLU A 43 0.75 -2.15 8.00
CA GLU A 43 0.58 -3.59 8.19
C GLU A 43 1.92 -4.30 8.09
N ILE A 44 2.74 -3.93 7.10
CA ILE A 44 4.05 -4.54 6.93
C ILE A 44 4.92 -4.27 8.15
N LYS A 45 4.89 -3.04 8.65
CA LYS A 45 5.67 -2.69 9.83
C LYS A 45 5.26 -3.53 11.03
N ALA A 46 3.95 -3.69 11.24
CA ALA A 46 3.47 -4.50 12.35
C ALA A 46 3.87 -5.96 12.19
N PHE A 47 3.76 -6.49 10.98
CA PHE A 47 4.15 -7.87 10.70
C PHE A 47 5.64 -8.08 11.01
N GLU A 48 6.47 -7.17 10.53
CA GLU A 48 7.93 -7.33 10.71
C GLU A 48 8.33 -7.17 12.17
N GLN A 49 7.63 -6.37 12.93
CA GLN A 49 7.91 -6.26 14.36
C GLN A 49 7.54 -7.53 15.11
N ALA A 50 6.50 -8.22 14.65
CA ALA A 50 6.04 -9.44 15.32
C ALA A 50 6.78 -10.69 14.84
N GLU A 51 7.05 -10.78 13.54
CA GLU A 51 7.55 -12.01 12.94
C GLU A 51 8.97 -11.89 12.42
N GLY A 52 9.54 -10.70 12.41
CA GLY A 52 10.86 -10.49 11.87
C GLY A 52 10.82 -9.87 10.49
N GLU A 53 11.94 -9.31 10.09
CA GLU A 53 12.04 -8.59 8.83
C GLU A 53 11.82 -9.53 7.63
N ILE A 54 11.02 -9.08 6.68
CA ILE A 54 10.79 -9.83 5.45
C ILE A 54 12.02 -9.70 4.56
N GLU A 55 12.55 -10.84 4.15
CA GLU A 55 13.73 -10.86 3.30
C GLU A 55 13.31 -10.62 1.85
N VAL A 56 13.87 -9.58 1.23
CA VAL A 56 13.53 -9.23 -0.14
C VAL A 56 14.62 -9.77 -1.08
N PRO A 57 14.23 -10.54 -2.12
CA PRO A 57 15.23 -11.07 -3.06
C PRO A 57 16.02 -9.96 -3.74
N GLU A 58 17.26 -10.25 -4.08
CA GLU A 58 18.14 -9.27 -4.70
C GLU A 58 17.58 -8.73 -6.00
N GLU A 59 16.97 -9.59 -6.81
CA GLU A 59 16.42 -9.13 -8.09
C GLU A 59 15.31 -8.11 -7.91
N VAL A 60 14.61 -8.14 -6.78
CA VAL A 60 13.60 -7.12 -6.49
C VAL A 60 14.25 -5.83 -6.07
N LYS A 61 15.29 -5.92 -5.23
CA LYS A 61 16.00 -4.73 -4.76
C LYS A 61 16.67 -3.98 -5.91
N GLU A 62 17.25 -4.72 -6.84
CA GLU A 62 17.98 -4.11 -7.95
C GLU A 62 17.09 -3.32 -8.88
N LYS A 63 15.80 -3.57 -8.85
CA LYS A 63 14.86 -2.90 -9.73
C LYS A 63 14.28 -1.63 -9.15
N GLN A 64 14.75 -1.22 -8.01
CA GLN A 64 14.23 -0.02 -7.36
C GLN A 64 15.04 1.22 -7.63
#